data_a2ae53d5085d98e233a3afd9498c945e
#
_entry.id   a2ae53d5085d98e233a3afd9498c945e
#
_cell.length_a   1.000
_cell.length_b   1.000
_cell.length_c   1.000
_cell.angle_alpha   90.00
_cell.angle_beta   90.00
_cell.angle_gamma   90.00
#
_symmetry.space_group_name_H-M   'P 1'
#
loop_
_entity.id
_entity.type
_entity.pdbx_description
1 polymer ?
#
loop_
_entity_poly.entity_id
_entity_poly.type
_entity_poly.pdbx_seq_one_letter_code
_entity_poly.pdbx_strand_id
1 'polypeptide(L)'
;MLGSIAATHERPLEERVRPRPFNARNGVSMSAASHSSRTSPIAEGSRSRLPRGAAPAMDAAVWAISVAAVACLDVDDGRGGGGLAAGSTLVLAVGLHRVTRVILPADRSRLIAIDAIPRLLLGDALISAVLMTAPLLLGDRLMPVRTVAAASALALMLHLMTRWVLLRMIGSRPRPGARRPRRVIVLGAGYGGIQAIGLMLEENGSVFQPVAVLDDDPATHDRSIRGVKVMGPWSALNRTARRTRADAVLLTWPASPRSIDYAVRRADALGMEVRVMPSPTEVTSRMPSRRPGASIARSTRVFRPLELTDLLEQRTIDVDVDAIAAHLTGERVLVTGAGGAIGSRLCHEIARYEPERLVMVDRDETALHHVQLSLDGEPMLDSPDLILGDLRSPGFIDALFEEIRPTIVFHAAGLSRPALAERFPDEAFLTNVVATRDLLLAASAYKIRCFINMSTDEAADPMSVLGCSKRVAERLTSALGRRLDERHRFVSVRFGDVLDPDGPMLQALASQLNQGLPMTIADPRVRHFAISTDQACRLVMQAAVMGRSGDALVLDMGEPHDLEEIARRFALVHGCPDAHVVCTRIRPGERTTERLLDAEE
;
A
#
# COMPACT_ATOMS: atom_id res chain seq x y z
N MET A 1 59.45 49.42 -26.29
CA MET A 1 59.02 50.83 -26.42
C MET A 1 57.79 51.00 -25.55
N LEU A 2 58.00 51.84 -24.59
CA LEU A 2 57.09 52.27 -23.55
C LEU A 2 56.00 53.21 -24.11
N GLY A 3 54.86 53.24 -23.48
CA GLY A 3 53.86 54.32 -23.60
C GLY A 3 52.49 53.79 -23.14
N SER A 4 52.09 54.06 -22.07
CA SER A 4 51.66 55.14 -21.17
C SER A 4 50.15 55.00 -20.91
N ILE A 5 49.81 54.53 -19.79
CA ILE A 5 49.08 55.02 -18.63
C ILE A 5 48.13 56.21 -18.93
N ALA A 6 46.88 56.05 -18.64
CA ALA A 6 46.01 57.10 -18.13
C ALA A 6 45.02 56.51 -17.10
N ALA A 7 45.23 56.89 -15.86
CA ALA A 7 44.31 56.72 -14.74
C ALA A 7 43.17 57.73 -14.83
N THR A 8 41.95 57.32 -14.53
CA THR A 8 40.88 58.25 -14.16
C THR A 8 40.06 57.71 -13.01
N HIS A 9 40.30 58.36 -11.89
CA HIS A 9 39.36 58.71 -10.80
C HIS A 9 38.23 57.79 -10.39
N GLU A 10 38.40 57.25 -9.20
CA GLU A 10 37.37 56.86 -8.25
C GLU A 10 36.41 58.00 -7.92
N ARG A 11 35.12 57.70 -7.89
CA ARG A 11 34.14 58.35 -7.01
C ARG A 11 33.26 57.29 -6.34
N PRO A 12 33.07 57.38 -5.01
CA PRO A 12 32.21 56.48 -4.28
C PRO A 12 30.75 56.96 -4.39
N LEU A 13 29.84 56.08 -4.74
CA LEU A 13 28.41 56.30 -4.63
C LEU A 13 27.86 55.42 -3.48
N GLU A 14 27.94 56.00 -2.29
CA GLU A 14 27.02 55.68 -1.21
C GLU A 14 25.67 56.32 -1.52
N GLU A 15 24.68 55.58 -1.92
CA GLU A 15 23.31 56.03 -1.89
C GLU A 15 22.49 55.00 -1.12
N ARG A 16 22.20 55.31 0.14
CA ARG A 16 21.31 54.63 1.06
C ARG A 16 19.88 54.66 0.50
N VAL A 17 19.36 53.55 0.04
CA VAL A 17 17.93 53.38 -0.20
C VAL A 17 17.27 53.06 1.13
N ARG A 18 16.58 54.03 1.73
CA ARG A 18 15.69 53.87 2.87
C ARG A 18 14.44 53.13 2.41
N PRO A 19 13.94 52.11 3.12
CA PRO A 19 12.65 51.49 2.83
C PRO A 19 11.52 52.45 3.20
N ARG A 20 10.60 52.66 2.27
CA ARG A 20 9.34 53.40 2.50
C ARG A 20 8.39 52.55 3.35
N PRO A 21 7.66 53.13 4.32
CA PRO A 21 6.67 52.41 5.09
C PRO A 21 5.45 52.03 4.23
N PHE A 22 5.05 50.78 4.30
CA PHE A 22 3.86 50.24 3.66
C PHE A 22 2.61 50.78 4.39
N ASN A 23 1.79 51.52 3.71
CA ASN A 23 0.60 52.15 4.26
C ASN A 23 -0.54 51.15 4.29
N ALA A 24 -0.86 50.63 5.49
CA ALA A 24 -2.00 49.79 5.73
C ALA A 24 -3.29 50.62 5.81
N ARG A 25 -4.06 50.65 4.76
CA ARG A 25 -5.49 51.01 4.79
C ARG A 25 -6.18 50.35 3.59
N ASN A 26 -6.67 49.13 3.82
CA ASN A 26 -7.97 48.67 3.33
C ASN A 26 -8.34 47.44 4.16
N GLY A 27 -9.21 47.69 5.11
CA GLY A 27 -9.68 46.67 6.01
C GLY A 27 -10.62 45.69 5.29
N VAL A 28 -10.23 44.44 5.29
CA VAL A 28 -11.17 43.32 5.21
C VAL A 28 -11.07 42.62 6.56
N SER A 29 -12.10 42.77 7.36
CA SER A 29 -12.21 42.11 8.66
C SER A 29 -12.32 40.61 8.44
N MET A 30 -11.23 39.90 8.64
CA MET A 30 -11.28 38.46 8.89
C MET A 30 -11.55 38.25 10.38
N SER A 31 -12.78 37.89 10.70
CA SER A 31 -13.17 37.37 11.99
C SER A 31 -12.28 36.21 12.36
N ALA A 32 -11.41 36.41 13.34
CA ALA A 32 -10.63 35.34 13.96
C ALA A 32 -11.62 34.50 14.81
N ALA A 33 -12.18 33.47 14.20
CA ALA A 33 -12.79 32.38 14.95
C ALA A 33 -11.62 31.58 15.55
N SER A 34 -11.36 31.83 16.82
CA SER A 34 -10.50 31.00 17.66
C SER A 34 -11.13 29.60 17.77
N HIS A 35 -10.77 28.71 16.88
CA HIS A 35 -10.99 27.29 17.10
C HIS A 35 -9.94 26.83 18.12
N SER A 36 -10.34 26.88 19.40
CA SER A 36 -9.72 26.01 20.38
C SER A 36 -9.91 24.58 19.91
N SER A 37 -8.89 23.98 19.38
CA SER A 37 -8.81 22.53 19.14
C SER A 37 -8.84 21.82 20.49
N ARG A 38 -10.04 21.64 21.05
CA ARG A 38 -10.27 20.54 21.98
C ARG A 38 -10.02 19.28 21.15
N THR A 39 -8.88 18.66 21.36
CA THR A 39 -8.63 17.26 21.02
C THR A 39 -9.66 16.45 21.79
N SER A 40 -10.81 16.23 21.16
CA SER A 40 -11.72 15.18 21.58
C SER A 40 -10.94 13.86 21.40
N PRO A 41 -10.85 13.01 22.43
CA PRO A 41 -10.29 11.68 22.24
C PRO A 41 -11.10 11.04 21.11
N ILE A 42 -10.38 10.53 20.10
CA ILE A 42 -10.95 9.75 18.99
C ILE A 42 -11.81 8.69 19.66
N ALA A 43 -13.14 8.88 19.57
CA ALA A 43 -14.09 7.93 20.09
C ALA A 43 -13.78 6.61 19.36
N GLU A 44 -13.17 5.67 20.08
CA GLU A 44 -13.11 4.27 19.69
C GLU A 44 -14.51 3.89 19.21
N GLY A 45 -14.61 3.58 17.92
CA GLY A 45 -15.88 3.35 17.25
C GLY A 45 -16.76 2.47 18.09
N SER A 46 -17.89 3.02 18.50
CA SER A 46 -18.97 2.35 19.24
C SER A 46 -19.37 1.10 18.43
N ARG A 47 -18.63 0.01 18.64
CA ARG A 47 -19.13 -1.32 18.31
C ARG A 47 -20.41 -1.43 19.12
N SER A 48 -21.54 -1.76 18.49
CA SER A 48 -22.80 -2.06 19.16
C SER A 48 -22.55 -3.25 20.10
N ARG A 49 -22.04 -2.94 21.29
CA ARG A 49 -21.81 -3.91 22.36
C ARG A 49 -23.17 -4.19 22.95
N LEU A 50 -23.67 -5.41 22.84
CA LEU A 50 -24.74 -5.85 23.71
C LEU A 50 -24.39 -5.47 25.16
N PRO A 51 -25.35 -5.01 25.97
CA PRO A 51 -25.11 -4.66 27.39
C PRO A 51 -24.32 -5.77 28.09
N ARG A 52 -23.42 -5.37 28.99
CA ARG A 52 -22.66 -6.33 29.80
C ARG A 52 -23.62 -7.25 30.52
N GLY A 53 -23.73 -8.51 30.10
CA GLY A 53 -24.67 -9.49 30.66
C GLY A 53 -25.79 -9.96 29.72
N ALA A 54 -26.06 -9.28 28.60
CA ALA A 54 -27.16 -9.67 27.70
C ALA A 54 -27.00 -11.08 27.09
N ALA A 55 -25.79 -11.46 26.71
CA ALA A 55 -25.54 -12.81 26.14
C ALA A 55 -25.67 -13.94 27.19
N PRO A 56 -25.10 -13.82 28.41
CA PRO A 56 -25.35 -14.83 29.45
C PRO A 56 -26.81 -14.91 29.86
N ALA A 57 -27.53 -13.79 29.92
CA ALA A 57 -28.95 -13.77 30.24
C ALA A 57 -29.80 -14.45 29.15
N MET A 58 -29.46 -14.27 27.89
CA MET A 58 -30.14 -14.89 26.76
C MET A 58 -29.93 -16.43 26.74
N ASP A 59 -28.71 -16.88 26.95
CA ASP A 59 -28.41 -18.31 26.97
C ASP A 59 -29.06 -18.99 28.19
N ALA A 60 -29.11 -18.35 29.37
CA ALA A 60 -29.85 -18.80 30.53
C ALA A 60 -31.38 -18.85 30.28
N ALA A 61 -31.93 -17.87 29.54
CA ALA A 61 -33.34 -17.86 29.16
C ALA A 61 -33.69 -19.02 28.21
N VAL A 62 -32.79 -19.37 27.27
CA VAL A 62 -32.98 -20.52 26.37
C VAL A 62 -33.11 -21.82 27.19
N TRP A 63 -32.24 -22.05 28.19
CA TRP A 63 -32.35 -23.20 29.06
C TRP A 63 -33.62 -23.19 29.89
N ALA A 64 -34.03 -22.02 30.44
CA ALA A 64 -35.25 -21.87 31.18
C ALA A 64 -36.51 -22.22 30.36
N ILE A 65 -36.57 -21.70 29.13
CA ILE A 65 -37.67 -21.98 28.20
C ILE A 65 -37.69 -23.49 27.84
N SER A 66 -36.55 -24.07 27.57
CA SER A 66 -36.46 -25.48 27.19
C SER A 66 -36.92 -26.43 28.30
N VAL A 67 -36.44 -26.19 29.52
CA VAL A 67 -36.85 -27.01 30.71
C VAL A 67 -38.33 -26.81 31.01
N ALA A 68 -38.84 -25.58 30.97
CA ALA A 68 -40.25 -25.28 31.23
C ALA A 68 -41.19 -25.89 30.15
N ALA A 69 -40.84 -25.78 28.88
CA ALA A 69 -41.64 -26.32 27.78
C ALA A 69 -41.77 -27.86 27.87
N VAL A 70 -40.64 -28.53 28.17
CA VAL A 70 -40.68 -30.00 28.29
C VAL A 70 -41.35 -30.43 29.57
N ALA A 71 -41.18 -29.70 30.71
CA ALA A 71 -41.89 -29.97 31.96
C ALA A 71 -43.42 -29.87 31.81
N CYS A 72 -43.91 -28.89 31.00
CA CYS A 72 -45.32 -28.74 30.70
C CYS A 72 -45.91 -29.92 29.89
N LEU A 73 -45.09 -30.55 29.05
CA LEU A 73 -45.49 -31.74 28.27
C LEU A 73 -45.47 -33.04 29.08
N ASP A 74 -44.75 -33.08 30.19
CA ASP A 74 -44.56 -34.27 31.05
C ASP A 74 -45.59 -34.34 32.22
N VAL A 75 -46.53 -33.39 32.29
CA VAL A 75 -47.53 -33.23 33.39
C VAL A 75 -48.58 -34.35 33.36
N ASP A 76 -48.71 -35.17 32.32
CA ASP A 76 -49.75 -36.18 32.19
C ASP A 76 -49.52 -37.48 32.98
N ASP A 77 -48.39 -37.68 33.64
CA ASP A 77 -48.04 -38.92 34.37
C ASP A 77 -48.45 -38.92 35.86
N GLY A 78 -49.29 -38.02 36.33
CA GLY A 78 -50.02 -38.14 37.62
C GLY A 78 -49.17 -38.07 38.91
N ARG A 79 -47.89 -37.75 38.85
CA ARG A 79 -46.97 -37.59 40.00
C ARG A 79 -46.82 -36.13 40.38
N GLY A 80 -47.48 -35.67 41.45
CA GLY A 80 -47.54 -34.29 41.94
C GLY A 80 -46.21 -33.61 42.37
N GLY A 81 -45.06 -34.10 41.90
CA GLY A 81 -43.72 -33.57 42.16
C GLY A 81 -43.01 -32.84 41.01
N GLY A 82 -43.65 -32.74 39.83
CA GLY A 82 -42.98 -32.26 38.60
C GLY A 82 -42.43 -30.81 38.67
N GLY A 83 -43.10 -29.93 39.42
CA GLY A 83 -42.67 -28.54 39.53
C GLY A 83 -41.36 -28.33 40.31
N LEU A 84 -41.17 -29.11 41.41
CA LEU A 84 -39.94 -29.03 42.21
C LEU A 84 -38.75 -29.64 41.45
N ALA A 85 -38.95 -30.78 40.77
CA ALA A 85 -37.93 -31.43 39.94
C ALA A 85 -37.50 -30.55 38.74
N ALA A 86 -38.45 -29.87 38.08
CA ALA A 86 -38.18 -28.94 37.03
C ALA A 86 -37.37 -27.72 37.51
N GLY A 87 -37.76 -27.16 38.69
CA GLY A 87 -37.05 -26.06 39.34
C GLY A 87 -35.58 -26.44 39.70
N SER A 88 -35.37 -27.60 40.28
CA SER A 88 -34.04 -28.09 40.63
C SER A 88 -33.17 -28.32 39.39
N THR A 89 -33.72 -28.89 38.34
CA THR A 89 -33.03 -29.12 37.06
C THR A 89 -32.65 -27.80 36.40
N LEU A 90 -33.54 -26.80 36.43
CA LEU A 90 -33.27 -25.47 35.90
C LEU A 90 -32.13 -24.75 36.63
N VAL A 91 -32.16 -24.76 37.99
CA VAL A 91 -31.10 -24.15 38.80
C VAL A 91 -29.74 -24.79 38.49
N LEU A 92 -29.70 -26.13 38.36
CA LEU A 92 -28.50 -26.85 38.02
C LEU A 92 -28.01 -26.51 36.62
N ALA A 93 -28.91 -26.45 35.60
CA ALA A 93 -28.58 -26.09 34.22
C ALA A 93 -28.01 -24.67 34.12
N VAL A 94 -28.62 -23.67 34.76
CA VAL A 94 -28.16 -22.28 34.76
C VAL A 94 -26.82 -22.16 35.52
N GLY A 95 -26.65 -22.88 36.63
CA GLY A 95 -25.40 -22.92 37.39
C GLY A 95 -24.25 -23.47 36.55
N LEU A 96 -24.45 -24.62 35.90
CA LEU A 96 -23.50 -25.23 34.98
C LEU A 96 -23.18 -24.34 33.79
N HIS A 97 -24.17 -23.64 33.24
CA HIS A 97 -23.94 -22.67 32.17
C HIS A 97 -23.00 -21.53 32.60
N ARG A 98 -23.15 -21.04 33.83
CA ARG A 98 -22.22 -20.02 34.36
C ARG A 98 -20.80 -20.57 34.53
N VAL A 99 -20.67 -21.81 35.02
CA VAL A 99 -19.37 -22.47 35.20
C VAL A 99 -18.70 -22.74 33.86
N THR A 100 -19.40 -23.27 32.88
CA THR A 100 -18.85 -23.49 31.52
C THR A 100 -18.38 -22.20 30.86
N ARG A 101 -19.03 -21.06 31.12
CA ARG A 101 -18.60 -19.76 30.64
C ARG A 101 -17.32 -19.22 31.29
N VAL A 102 -17.01 -19.65 32.51
CA VAL A 102 -15.76 -19.33 33.19
C VAL A 102 -14.63 -20.17 32.64
N ILE A 103 -14.90 -21.45 32.39
CA ILE A 103 -13.90 -22.43 31.91
C ILE A 103 -13.61 -22.25 30.42
N LEU A 104 -14.62 -21.88 29.62
CA LEU A 104 -14.53 -21.63 28.17
C LEU A 104 -14.80 -20.13 27.89
N PRO A 105 -13.87 -19.24 28.19
CA PRO A 105 -14.09 -17.82 28.02
C PRO A 105 -14.22 -17.52 26.52
N ALA A 106 -15.43 -17.14 26.11
CA ALA A 106 -15.65 -16.60 24.77
C ALA A 106 -15.20 -15.13 24.78
N ASP A 107 -14.28 -14.80 23.86
CA ASP A 107 -13.84 -13.43 23.66
C ASP A 107 -15.06 -12.53 23.42
N ARG A 108 -15.25 -11.51 24.25
CA ARG A 108 -16.45 -10.64 24.30
C ARG A 108 -16.74 -9.95 22.97
N SER A 109 -15.76 -9.85 22.11
CA SER A 109 -15.88 -9.25 20.78
C SER A 109 -16.38 -10.21 19.69
N ARG A 110 -16.41 -11.53 19.95
CA ARG A 110 -16.70 -12.59 18.96
C ARG A 110 -17.91 -13.45 19.27
N LEU A 111 -18.75 -13.03 20.21
CA LEU A 111 -19.95 -13.80 20.64
C LEU A 111 -20.97 -14.10 19.52
N ILE A 112 -20.84 -13.41 18.39
CA ILE A 112 -21.75 -13.52 17.23
C ILE A 112 -21.02 -14.14 16.03
N ALA A 113 -19.72 -14.42 16.12
CA ALA A 113 -18.96 -15.01 15.03
C ALA A 113 -19.25 -16.52 14.89
N ILE A 114 -19.17 -17.02 13.66
CA ILE A 114 -19.29 -18.47 13.34
C ILE A 114 -18.30 -19.30 14.18
N ASP A 115 -17.13 -18.75 14.47
CA ASP A 115 -16.09 -19.36 15.32
C ASP A 115 -16.52 -19.62 16.78
N ALA A 116 -17.63 -19.03 17.23
CA ALA A 116 -18.20 -19.25 18.56
C ALA A 116 -19.12 -20.49 18.63
N ILE A 117 -19.60 -20.99 17.50
CA ILE A 117 -20.53 -22.13 17.43
C ILE A 117 -19.92 -23.41 18.04
N PRO A 118 -18.68 -23.82 17.71
CA PRO A 118 -18.10 -25.03 18.29
C PRO A 118 -17.99 -24.98 19.82
N ARG A 119 -17.67 -23.83 20.41
CA ARG A 119 -17.58 -23.63 21.85
C ARG A 119 -18.94 -23.68 22.54
N LEU A 120 -19.96 -23.18 21.87
CA LEU A 120 -21.33 -23.22 22.37
C LEU A 120 -21.88 -24.63 22.33
N LEU A 121 -21.63 -25.39 21.25
CA LEU A 121 -21.96 -26.81 21.14
C LEU A 121 -21.25 -27.66 22.22
N LEU A 122 -19.99 -27.39 22.46
CA LEU A 122 -19.23 -28.07 23.53
C LEU A 122 -19.79 -27.77 24.92
N GLY A 123 -20.16 -26.49 25.17
CA GLY A 123 -20.79 -26.06 26.42
C GLY A 123 -22.13 -26.76 26.65
N ASP A 124 -23.00 -26.77 25.65
CA ASP A 124 -24.32 -27.44 25.71
C ASP A 124 -24.16 -28.95 25.88
N ALA A 125 -23.19 -29.57 25.21
CA ALA A 125 -22.90 -31.01 25.36
C ALA A 125 -22.45 -31.36 26.78
N LEU A 126 -21.57 -30.56 27.39
CA LEU A 126 -21.11 -30.72 28.76
C LEU A 126 -22.25 -30.56 29.78
N ILE A 127 -23.07 -29.54 29.62
CA ILE A 127 -24.24 -29.30 30.47
C ILE A 127 -25.20 -30.48 30.37
N SER A 128 -25.51 -30.92 29.17
CA SER A 128 -26.40 -32.06 28.89
C SER A 128 -25.86 -33.36 29.53
N ALA A 129 -24.59 -33.65 29.39
CA ALA A 129 -23.95 -34.85 29.99
C ALA A 129 -24.07 -34.84 31.51
N VAL A 130 -23.81 -33.70 32.18
CA VAL A 130 -23.96 -33.58 33.62
C VAL A 130 -25.41 -33.71 34.05
N LEU A 131 -26.35 -33.07 33.33
CA LEU A 131 -27.77 -33.17 33.65
C LEU A 131 -28.35 -34.57 33.43
N MET A 132 -27.83 -35.34 32.47
CA MET A 132 -28.25 -36.74 32.24
C MET A 132 -27.71 -37.72 33.32
N THR A 133 -26.54 -37.43 33.88
CA THR A 133 -25.92 -38.27 34.91
C THR A 133 -26.35 -37.86 36.32
N ALA A 134 -26.74 -36.62 36.55
CA ALA A 134 -27.16 -36.12 37.86
C ALA A 134 -28.35 -36.86 38.50
N PRO A 135 -29.39 -37.34 37.78
CA PRO A 135 -30.48 -38.12 38.35
C PRO A 135 -30.03 -39.43 38.97
N LEU A 136 -28.93 -40.00 38.51
CA LEU A 136 -28.35 -41.22 39.09
C LEU A 136 -27.83 -41.01 40.54
N LEU A 137 -27.44 -39.76 40.84
CA LEU A 137 -26.88 -39.38 42.15
C LEU A 137 -27.91 -38.73 43.08
N LEU A 138 -28.86 -37.95 42.51
CA LEU A 138 -29.81 -37.13 43.24
C LEU A 138 -31.25 -37.69 43.26
N GLY A 139 -31.49 -38.80 42.57
CA GLY A 139 -32.77 -39.51 42.53
C GLY A 139 -33.93 -38.63 42.04
N ASP A 140 -35.13 -38.83 42.63
CA ASP A 140 -36.40 -38.17 42.23
C ASP A 140 -36.43 -36.63 42.41
N ARG A 141 -35.32 -36.02 42.85
CA ARG A 141 -35.20 -34.56 42.98
C ARG A 141 -34.95 -33.85 41.65
N LEU A 142 -34.65 -34.60 40.58
CA LEU A 142 -34.43 -34.09 39.22
C LEU A 142 -35.42 -34.74 38.25
N MET A 143 -35.58 -34.10 37.08
CA MET A 143 -36.41 -34.63 36.00
C MET A 143 -35.87 -35.97 35.48
N PRO A 144 -36.73 -36.87 34.97
CA PRO A 144 -36.31 -38.10 34.33
C PRO A 144 -35.33 -37.88 33.17
N VAL A 145 -34.43 -38.82 32.94
CA VAL A 145 -33.39 -38.70 31.88
C VAL A 145 -34.00 -38.43 30.51
N ARG A 146 -35.14 -39.06 30.16
CA ARG A 146 -35.85 -38.79 28.89
C ARG A 146 -36.25 -37.34 28.72
N THR A 147 -36.74 -36.71 29.80
CA THR A 147 -37.20 -35.31 29.81
C THR A 147 -36.01 -34.36 29.75
N VAL A 148 -34.93 -34.66 30.44
CA VAL A 148 -33.65 -33.93 30.37
C VAL A 148 -33.08 -33.99 28.94
N ALA A 149 -33.11 -35.17 28.30
CA ALA A 149 -32.64 -35.32 26.93
C ALA A 149 -33.45 -34.47 25.93
N ALA A 150 -34.79 -34.45 26.07
CA ALA A 150 -35.67 -33.61 25.26
C ALA A 150 -35.41 -32.11 25.48
N ALA A 151 -35.25 -31.67 26.73
CA ALA A 151 -34.94 -30.30 27.09
C ALA A 151 -33.57 -29.85 26.51
N SER A 152 -32.56 -30.73 26.58
CA SER A 152 -31.23 -30.47 26.01
C SER A 152 -31.26 -30.32 24.49
N ALA A 153 -32.00 -31.19 23.79
CA ALA A 153 -32.16 -31.08 22.34
C ALA A 153 -32.88 -29.78 21.93
N LEU A 154 -33.93 -29.41 22.70
CA LEU A 154 -34.66 -28.15 22.48
C LEU A 154 -33.76 -26.93 22.76
N ALA A 155 -32.97 -26.95 23.84
CA ALA A 155 -32.06 -25.87 24.18
C ALA A 155 -30.99 -25.67 23.08
N LEU A 156 -30.42 -26.73 22.56
CA LEU A 156 -29.45 -26.70 21.46
C LEU A 156 -30.07 -26.06 20.20
N MET A 157 -31.28 -26.52 19.83
CA MET A 157 -31.98 -25.98 18.65
C MET A 157 -32.29 -24.49 18.81
N LEU A 158 -32.75 -24.05 19.97
CA LEU A 158 -33.03 -22.65 20.27
C LEU A 158 -31.74 -21.80 20.31
N HIS A 159 -30.65 -22.32 20.82
CA HIS A 159 -29.36 -21.63 20.79
C HIS A 159 -28.88 -21.40 19.35
N LEU A 160 -28.93 -22.43 18.50
CA LEU A 160 -28.54 -22.30 17.09
C LEU A 160 -29.46 -21.32 16.33
N MET A 161 -30.76 -21.42 16.54
CA MET A 161 -31.75 -20.50 15.94
C MET A 161 -31.54 -19.06 16.39
N THR A 162 -31.32 -18.83 17.68
CA THR A 162 -31.07 -17.49 18.23
C THR A 162 -29.79 -16.89 17.63
N ARG A 163 -28.74 -17.68 17.50
CA ARG A 163 -27.48 -17.23 16.86
C ARG A 163 -27.70 -16.94 15.39
N TRP A 164 -28.44 -17.78 14.66
CA TRP A 164 -28.76 -17.54 13.26
C TRP A 164 -29.55 -16.25 13.05
N VAL A 165 -30.58 -16.00 13.88
CA VAL A 165 -31.37 -14.76 13.84
C VAL A 165 -30.50 -13.54 14.13
N LEU A 166 -29.65 -13.61 15.17
CA LEU A 166 -28.74 -12.51 15.52
C LEU A 166 -27.73 -12.23 14.42
N LEU A 167 -27.13 -13.26 13.82
CA LEU A 167 -26.23 -13.10 12.68
C LEU A 167 -26.93 -12.41 11.49
N ARG A 168 -28.19 -12.81 11.22
CA ARG A 168 -28.98 -12.21 10.15
C ARG A 168 -29.39 -10.77 10.44
N MET A 169 -29.79 -10.46 11.69
CA MET A 169 -30.18 -9.11 12.10
C MET A 169 -29.01 -8.13 12.19
N ILE A 170 -27.85 -8.59 12.65
CA ILE A 170 -26.65 -7.74 12.81
C ILE A 170 -25.93 -7.57 11.47
N GLY A 171 -25.88 -8.62 10.64
CA GLY A 171 -25.36 -8.54 9.28
C GLY A 171 -26.15 -7.60 8.36
N SER A 172 -27.40 -7.27 8.71
CA SER A 172 -28.30 -6.45 7.88
C SER A 172 -28.37 -4.97 8.32
N ARG A 173 -27.74 -4.57 9.43
CA ARG A 173 -27.80 -3.16 9.89
C ARG A 173 -26.64 -2.36 9.31
N PRO A 174 -26.90 -1.32 8.48
CA PRO A 174 -25.88 -0.35 8.11
C PRO A 174 -25.39 0.35 9.38
N ARG A 175 -24.07 0.49 9.52
CA ARG A 175 -23.46 1.23 10.64
C ARG A 175 -23.92 2.68 10.59
N PRO A 176 -24.38 3.29 11.71
CA PRO A 176 -24.66 4.73 11.75
C PRO A 176 -23.38 5.49 11.39
N GLY A 177 -23.44 6.31 10.31
CA GLY A 177 -22.27 7.05 9.81
C GLY A 177 -21.46 6.33 8.72
N ALA A 178 -21.74 5.08 8.36
CA ALA A 178 -21.12 4.44 7.20
C ALA A 178 -21.62 5.13 5.92
N ARG A 179 -20.70 5.65 5.12
CA ARG A 179 -20.99 6.10 3.74
C ARG A 179 -21.62 4.94 2.99
N ARG A 180 -22.63 5.20 2.17
CA ARG A 180 -23.23 4.16 1.30
C ARG A 180 -22.12 3.49 0.52
N PRO A 181 -22.08 2.14 0.46
CA PRO A 181 -21.07 1.46 -0.32
C PRO A 181 -21.19 1.87 -1.80
N ARG A 182 -20.07 2.18 -2.42
CA ARG A 182 -20.01 2.50 -3.85
C ARG A 182 -20.36 1.27 -4.67
N ARG A 183 -21.27 1.42 -5.60
CA ARG A 183 -21.73 0.34 -6.48
C ARG A 183 -20.72 0.17 -7.61
N VAL A 184 -20.14 -1.03 -7.72
CA VAL A 184 -19.02 -1.29 -8.62
C VAL A 184 -19.40 -2.32 -9.69
N ILE A 185 -19.11 -2.00 -10.95
CA ILE A 185 -19.10 -2.98 -12.05
C ILE A 185 -17.70 -3.55 -12.15
N VAL A 186 -17.58 -4.87 -12.08
CA VAL A 186 -16.31 -5.58 -12.21
C VAL A 186 -16.09 -5.94 -13.68
N LEU A 187 -14.97 -5.56 -14.24
CA LEU A 187 -14.55 -5.91 -15.60
C LEU A 187 -13.57 -7.08 -15.55
N GLY A 188 -14.02 -8.22 -16.07
CA GLY A 188 -13.33 -9.50 -16.04
C GLY A 188 -14.01 -10.50 -15.10
N ALA A 189 -14.42 -11.65 -15.63
CA ALA A 189 -15.02 -12.77 -14.91
C ALA A 189 -14.02 -13.88 -14.55
N GLY A 190 -12.75 -13.69 -14.91
CA GLY A 190 -11.65 -14.61 -14.64
C GLY A 190 -11.24 -14.63 -13.16
N TYR A 191 -10.04 -15.19 -12.89
CA TYR A 191 -9.52 -15.35 -11.53
C TYR A 191 -9.51 -14.04 -10.73
N GLY A 192 -9.04 -12.93 -11.33
CA GLY A 192 -9.02 -11.60 -10.69
C GLY A 192 -10.42 -11.12 -10.29
N GLY A 193 -11.42 -11.30 -11.17
CA GLY A 193 -12.81 -10.94 -10.88
C GLY A 193 -13.42 -11.73 -9.74
N ILE A 194 -13.16 -13.05 -9.70
CA ILE A 194 -13.62 -13.93 -8.62
C ILE A 194 -13.03 -13.50 -7.27
N GLN A 195 -11.75 -13.21 -7.24
CA GLN A 195 -11.05 -12.73 -6.03
C GLN A 195 -11.56 -11.36 -5.58
N ALA A 196 -11.70 -10.41 -6.53
CA ALA A 196 -12.20 -9.06 -6.24
C ALA A 196 -13.61 -9.09 -5.62
N ILE A 197 -14.52 -9.88 -6.20
CA ILE A 197 -15.88 -10.05 -5.69
C ILE A 197 -15.85 -10.70 -4.31
N GLY A 198 -14.98 -11.70 -4.11
CA GLY A 198 -14.78 -12.35 -2.82
C GLY A 198 -14.39 -11.34 -1.74
N LEU A 199 -13.37 -10.55 -1.99
CA LEU A 199 -12.91 -9.51 -1.06
C LEU A 199 -14.00 -8.49 -0.71
N MET A 200 -14.79 -8.05 -1.70
CA MET A 200 -15.89 -7.12 -1.45
C MET A 200 -17.03 -7.70 -0.62
N LEU A 201 -17.35 -9.00 -0.81
CA LEU A 201 -18.48 -9.66 -0.12
C LEU A 201 -18.10 -10.19 1.26
N GLU A 202 -16.85 -10.63 1.47
CA GLU A 202 -16.38 -11.16 2.76
C GLU A 202 -16.15 -10.07 3.81
N GLU A 203 -15.96 -8.82 3.38
CA GLU A 203 -15.69 -7.71 4.26
C GLU A 203 -16.98 -7.04 4.75
N ASN A 204 -17.36 -7.30 6.02
CA ASN A 204 -18.47 -6.60 6.67
C ASN A 204 -18.19 -5.10 6.77
N GLY A 205 -18.84 -4.30 5.94
CA GLY A 205 -18.66 -2.85 5.85
C GLY A 205 -17.68 -2.43 4.74
N SER A 206 -17.52 -3.25 3.70
CA SER A 206 -16.80 -2.87 2.49
C SER A 206 -17.30 -1.55 1.93
N VAL A 207 -16.36 -0.71 1.51
CA VAL A 207 -16.64 0.57 0.83
C VAL A 207 -17.23 0.32 -0.57
N PHE A 208 -17.01 -0.89 -1.13
CA PHE A 208 -17.42 -1.28 -2.47
C PHE A 208 -18.45 -2.42 -2.44
N GLN A 209 -19.48 -2.30 -3.27
CA GLN A 209 -20.51 -3.30 -3.47
C GLN A 209 -20.52 -3.75 -4.94
N PRO A 210 -20.17 -4.99 -5.27
CA PRO A 210 -20.22 -5.47 -6.64
C PRO A 210 -21.68 -5.61 -7.08
N VAL A 211 -22.06 -5.00 -8.21
CA VAL A 211 -23.45 -4.98 -8.70
C VAL A 211 -23.63 -5.69 -10.03
N ALA A 212 -22.56 -5.85 -10.80
CA ALA A 212 -22.54 -6.60 -12.05
C ALA A 212 -21.10 -6.97 -12.41
N VAL A 213 -20.96 -7.96 -13.28
CA VAL A 213 -19.69 -8.32 -13.94
C VAL A 213 -19.89 -8.17 -15.44
N LEU A 214 -18.86 -7.70 -16.15
CA LEU A 214 -18.78 -7.70 -17.60
C LEU A 214 -17.53 -8.44 -18.04
N ASP A 215 -17.65 -9.27 -19.08
CA ASP A 215 -16.55 -10.05 -19.63
C ASP A 215 -16.74 -10.24 -21.13
N ASP A 216 -15.66 -10.11 -21.91
CA ASP A 216 -15.73 -10.27 -23.36
C ASP A 216 -15.76 -11.74 -23.79
N ASP A 217 -15.47 -12.70 -22.89
CA ASP A 217 -15.61 -14.12 -23.14
C ASP A 217 -17.10 -14.53 -23.10
N PRO A 218 -17.71 -14.91 -24.25
CA PRO A 218 -19.10 -15.34 -24.30
C PRO A 218 -19.42 -16.54 -23.40
N ALA A 219 -18.42 -17.39 -23.09
CA ALA A 219 -18.61 -18.57 -22.24
C ALA A 219 -18.92 -18.22 -20.78
N THR A 220 -18.65 -16.99 -20.36
CA THR A 220 -18.93 -16.49 -19.01
C THR A 220 -20.29 -15.82 -18.89
N HIS A 221 -20.93 -15.47 -20.02
CA HIS A 221 -22.19 -14.77 -20.01
C HIS A 221 -23.31 -15.61 -19.35
N ASP A 222 -24.28 -14.93 -18.75
CA ASP A 222 -25.37 -15.51 -17.97
C ASP A 222 -24.98 -16.34 -16.73
N ARG A 223 -23.68 -16.47 -16.43
CA ARG A 223 -23.20 -17.05 -15.18
C ARG A 223 -23.32 -16.05 -14.03
N SER A 224 -23.19 -16.57 -12.83
CA SER A 224 -23.14 -15.78 -11.61
C SER A 224 -21.87 -16.12 -10.82
N ILE A 225 -21.11 -15.09 -10.43
CA ILE A 225 -19.90 -15.24 -9.62
C ILE A 225 -20.25 -14.81 -8.19
N ARG A 226 -20.29 -15.75 -7.25
CA ARG A 226 -20.68 -15.51 -5.84
C ARG A 226 -22.00 -14.70 -5.71
N GLY A 227 -22.95 -14.94 -6.61
CA GLY A 227 -24.25 -14.25 -6.61
C GLY A 227 -24.29 -12.94 -7.42
N VAL A 228 -23.18 -12.47 -7.99
CA VAL A 228 -23.15 -11.31 -8.90
C VAL A 228 -23.21 -11.77 -10.35
N LYS A 229 -24.20 -11.28 -11.10
CA LYS A 229 -24.47 -11.73 -12.46
C LYS A 229 -23.48 -11.15 -13.47
N VAL A 230 -22.98 -11.98 -14.41
CA VAL A 230 -22.27 -11.54 -15.62
C VAL A 230 -23.30 -11.06 -16.63
N MET A 231 -23.25 -9.77 -16.99
CA MET A 231 -24.29 -9.09 -17.76
C MET A 231 -23.96 -8.89 -19.25
N GLY A 232 -22.85 -9.46 -19.71
CA GLY A 232 -22.42 -9.41 -21.10
C GLY A 232 -21.00 -8.84 -21.29
N PRO A 233 -20.64 -8.47 -22.53
CA PRO A 233 -19.32 -7.97 -22.87
C PRO A 233 -19.07 -6.55 -22.31
N TRP A 234 -17.80 -6.10 -22.33
CA TRP A 234 -17.40 -4.75 -21.89
C TRP A 234 -18.13 -3.65 -22.67
N SER A 235 -18.51 -3.89 -23.94
CA SER A 235 -19.32 -2.97 -24.74
C SER A 235 -20.68 -2.66 -24.12
N ALA A 236 -21.20 -3.52 -23.24
CA ALA A 236 -22.44 -3.31 -22.51
C ALA A 236 -22.31 -2.37 -21.29
N LEU A 237 -21.11 -1.80 -21.02
CA LEU A 237 -20.81 -0.98 -19.84
C LEU A 237 -21.83 0.17 -19.65
N ASN A 238 -22.12 0.93 -20.70
CA ASN A 238 -23.07 2.06 -20.63
C ASN A 238 -24.47 1.63 -20.17
N ARG A 239 -24.98 0.54 -20.76
CA ARG A 239 -26.31 0.00 -20.43
C ARG A 239 -26.33 -0.56 -19.00
N THR A 240 -25.28 -1.28 -18.63
CA THR A 240 -25.13 -1.89 -17.30
C THR A 240 -25.00 -0.83 -16.22
N ALA A 241 -24.19 0.20 -16.43
CA ALA A 241 -24.02 1.31 -15.50
C ALA A 241 -25.33 2.03 -15.18
N ARG A 242 -26.11 2.37 -16.21
CA ARG A 242 -27.43 2.99 -16.04
C ARG A 242 -28.41 2.08 -15.30
N ARG A 243 -28.45 0.80 -15.63
CA ARG A 243 -29.34 -0.18 -15.02
C ARG A 243 -29.00 -0.45 -13.56
N THR A 244 -27.71 -0.52 -13.24
CA THR A 244 -27.22 -0.82 -11.88
C THR A 244 -26.97 0.43 -11.05
N ARG A 245 -26.99 1.63 -11.62
CA ARG A 245 -26.60 2.89 -10.98
C ARG A 245 -25.23 2.75 -10.33
N ALA A 246 -24.25 2.25 -11.10
CA ALA A 246 -22.91 2.05 -10.63
C ALA A 246 -22.17 3.39 -10.48
N ASP A 247 -21.37 3.49 -9.42
CA ASP A 247 -20.56 4.67 -9.10
C ASP A 247 -19.11 4.52 -9.57
N ALA A 248 -18.66 3.27 -9.77
CA ALA A 248 -17.30 2.96 -10.15
C ALA A 248 -17.20 1.70 -11.02
N VAL A 249 -16.07 1.59 -11.69
CA VAL A 249 -15.64 0.41 -12.45
C VAL A 249 -14.38 -0.15 -11.82
N LEU A 250 -14.30 -1.46 -11.63
CA LEU A 250 -13.11 -2.16 -11.20
C LEU A 250 -12.54 -2.99 -12.34
N LEU A 251 -11.36 -2.64 -12.78
CA LEU A 251 -10.57 -3.43 -13.72
C LEU A 251 -9.87 -4.57 -12.99
N THR A 252 -9.97 -5.79 -13.52
CA THR A 252 -9.31 -6.95 -12.92
C THR A 252 -8.24 -7.50 -13.86
N TRP A 253 -7.21 -8.09 -13.27
CA TRP A 253 -6.09 -8.66 -13.99
C TRP A 253 -6.44 -10.04 -14.59
N PRO A 254 -5.90 -10.42 -15.76
CA PRO A 254 -5.15 -9.60 -16.72
C PRO A 254 -6.05 -8.78 -17.65
N ALA A 255 -5.69 -7.52 -17.90
CA ALA A 255 -6.37 -6.69 -18.89
C ALA A 255 -5.33 -6.07 -19.84
N SER A 256 -5.63 -6.03 -21.15
CA SER A 256 -4.73 -5.39 -22.11
C SER A 256 -4.79 -3.86 -21.98
N PRO A 257 -3.72 -3.11 -22.27
CA PRO A 257 -3.74 -1.65 -22.28
C PRO A 257 -4.87 -1.05 -23.13
N ARG A 258 -5.19 -1.67 -24.28
CA ARG A 258 -6.31 -1.24 -25.15
C ARG A 258 -7.66 -1.42 -24.48
N SER A 259 -7.83 -2.52 -23.74
CA SER A 259 -9.07 -2.78 -22.99
C SER A 259 -9.22 -1.80 -21.83
N ILE A 260 -8.11 -1.47 -21.16
CA ILE A 260 -8.08 -0.47 -20.09
C ILE A 260 -8.43 0.90 -20.65
N ASP A 261 -7.80 1.35 -21.74
CA ASP A 261 -8.10 2.63 -22.41
C ASP A 261 -9.58 2.75 -22.78
N TYR A 262 -10.16 1.68 -23.38
CA TYR A 262 -11.58 1.62 -23.71
C TYR A 262 -12.45 1.80 -22.45
N ALA A 263 -12.16 1.06 -21.38
CA ALA A 263 -12.94 1.11 -20.14
C ALA A 263 -12.85 2.48 -19.47
N VAL A 264 -11.66 3.09 -19.44
CA VAL A 264 -11.43 4.40 -18.82
C VAL A 264 -12.21 5.49 -19.57
N ARG A 265 -12.10 5.58 -20.90
CA ARG A 265 -12.87 6.56 -21.70
C ARG A 265 -14.39 6.41 -21.51
N ARG A 266 -14.88 5.18 -21.39
CA ARG A 266 -16.30 4.92 -21.16
C ARG A 266 -16.74 5.27 -19.74
N ALA A 267 -15.94 4.94 -18.75
CA ALA A 267 -16.20 5.29 -17.36
C ALA A 267 -16.20 6.81 -17.15
N ASP A 268 -15.23 7.51 -17.73
CA ASP A 268 -15.14 8.97 -17.70
C ASP A 268 -16.37 9.64 -18.30
N ALA A 269 -16.79 9.21 -19.50
CA ALA A 269 -18.03 9.71 -20.15
C ALA A 269 -19.31 9.47 -19.33
N LEU A 270 -19.27 8.58 -18.33
CA LEU A 270 -20.38 8.29 -17.40
C LEU A 270 -20.16 8.91 -16.00
N GLY A 271 -19.07 9.61 -15.77
CA GLY A 271 -18.68 10.17 -14.48
C GLY A 271 -18.40 9.10 -13.41
N MET A 272 -17.96 7.91 -13.82
CA MET A 272 -17.64 6.80 -12.92
C MET A 272 -16.16 6.77 -12.58
N GLU A 273 -15.84 6.50 -11.33
CA GLU A 273 -14.48 6.28 -10.88
C GLU A 273 -13.93 4.96 -11.43
N VAL A 274 -12.66 4.96 -11.88
CA VAL A 274 -11.98 3.74 -12.29
C VAL A 274 -11.01 3.30 -11.20
N ARG A 275 -11.12 2.02 -10.83
CA ARG A 275 -10.25 1.34 -9.88
C ARG A 275 -9.61 0.13 -10.55
N VAL A 276 -8.43 -0.24 -10.06
CA VAL A 276 -7.70 -1.41 -10.54
C VAL A 276 -7.47 -2.37 -9.39
N MET A 277 -7.70 -3.65 -9.66
CA MET A 277 -7.23 -4.72 -8.79
C MET A 277 -5.80 -5.05 -9.19
N PRO A 278 -4.81 -4.86 -8.31
CA PRO A 278 -3.43 -5.19 -8.61
C PRO A 278 -3.24 -6.70 -8.84
N SER A 279 -2.16 -7.06 -9.51
CA SER A 279 -1.79 -8.47 -9.71
C SER A 279 -1.51 -9.18 -8.37
N PRO A 280 -1.58 -10.50 -8.28
CA PRO A 280 -1.26 -11.25 -7.06
C PRO A 280 0.14 -10.91 -6.50
N THR A 281 1.12 -10.69 -7.37
CA THR A 281 2.47 -10.28 -7.02
C THR A 281 2.52 -8.88 -6.41
N GLU A 282 1.74 -7.93 -6.93
CA GLU A 282 1.60 -6.58 -6.35
C GLU A 282 0.85 -6.61 -5.01
N VAL A 283 -0.17 -7.47 -4.87
CA VAL A 283 -0.90 -7.61 -3.58
C VAL A 283 0.02 -8.10 -2.49
N THR A 284 0.83 -9.14 -2.78
CA THR A 284 1.80 -9.68 -1.81
C THR A 284 2.84 -8.63 -1.42
N SER A 285 3.26 -7.81 -2.37
CA SER A 285 4.25 -6.77 -2.17
C SER A 285 3.72 -5.51 -1.46
N ARG A 286 2.40 -5.24 -1.49
CA ARG A 286 1.78 -4.06 -0.87
C ARG A 286 1.14 -4.34 0.51
N MET A 287 1.10 -5.60 0.97
CA MET A 287 0.61 -5.88 2.32
C MET A 287 1.63 -5.42 3.37
N PRO A 288 1.30 -4.48 4.26
CA PRO A 288 2.20 -4.13 5.36
C PRO A 288 2.39 -5.36 6.25
N SER A 289 3.63 -5.57 6.70
CA SER A 289 3.97 -6.51 7.76
C SER A 289 2.97 -6.36 8.90
N ARG A 290 2.52 -7.50 9.45
CA ARG A 290 1.48 -7.61 10.48
C ARG A 290 1.74 -6.69 11.67
N ARG A 291 1.21 -5.47 11.68
CA ARG A 291 0.94 -4.77 12.95
C ARG A 291 -0.52 -5.03 13.36
N PRO A 292 -0.78 -5.62 14.55
CA PRO A 292 -2.15 -5.83 15.03
C PRO A 292 -2.72 -4.48 15.44
N GLY A 293 -3.72 -4.00 14.72
CA GLY A 293 -4.48 -2.80 15.13
C GLY A 293 -5.11 -1.97 14.01
N ALA A 294 -4.61 -1.98 12.80
CA ALA A 294 -5.13 -1.16 11.71
C ALA A 294 -6.34 -1.81 11.03
N SER A 295 -7.52 -1.55 11.54
CA SER A 295 -8.82 -1.95 10.97
C SER A 295 -9.28 -0.93 9.90
N ILE A 296 -8.50 -0.69 8.86
CA ILE A 296 -9.00 -0.06 7.64
C ILE A 296 -9.42 -1.19 6.70
N ALA A 297 -10.60 -1.04 6.08
CA ALA A 297 -11.19 -2.03 5.21
C ALA A 297 -10.18 -2.56 4.17
N ARG A 298 -9.97 -3.88 4.14
CA ARG A 298 -9.00 -4.54 3.22
C ARG A 298 -9.27 -4.18 1.76
N SER A 299 -10.53 -4.12 1.36
CA SER A 299 -10.94 -3.77 0.00
C SER A 299 -10.50 -2.38 -0.43
N THR A 300 -10.47 -1.39 0.48
CA THR A 300 -10.06 -0.01 0.16
C THR A 300 -8.56 0.09 -0.08
N ARG A 301 -7.76 -0.78 0.53
CA ARG A 301 -6.30 -0.82 0.32
C ARG A 301 -5.90 -1.67 -0.89
N VAL A 302 -6.71 -2.66 -1.23
CA VAL A 302 -6.43 -3.56 -2.35
C VAL A 302 -6.80 -2.92 -3.69
N PHE A 303 -7.96 -2.23 -3.79
CA PHE A 303 -8.39 -1.60 -5.04
C PHE A 303 -7.85 -0.18 -5.13
N ARG A 304 -6.75 -0.03 -5.86
CA ARG A 304 -6.08 1.26 -6.05
C ARG A 304 -6.69 2.10 -7.18
N PRO A 305 -6.47 3.41 -7.19
CA PRO A 305 -6.73 4.22 -8.39
C PRO A 305 -5.97 3.66 -9.59
N LEU A 306 -6.46 3.98 -10.79
CA LEU A 306 -5.73 3.73 -12.03
C LEU A 306 -4.46 4.57 -12.05
N GLU A 307 -3.35 3.95 -12.36
CA GLU A 307 -2.05 4.61 -12.53
C GLU A 307 -1.66 4.65 -14.01
N LEU A 308 -0.80 5.59 -14.39
CA LEU A 308 -0.31 5.70 -15.76
C LEU A 308 0.35 4.39 -16.26
N THR A 309 1.05 3.73 -15.37
CA THR A 309 1.72 2.45 -15.61
C THR A 309 0.78 1.32 -16.01
N ASP A 310 -0.50 1.38 -15.64
CA ASP A 310 -1.51 0.40 -16.06
C ASP A 310 -1.88 0.54 -17.54
N LEU A 311 -1.74 1.74 -18.08
CA LEU A 311 -2.02 2.04 -19.48
C LEU A 311 -0.83 1.76 -20.42
N LEU A 312 0.38 1.66 -19.86
CA LEU A 312 1.58 1.34 -20.62
C LEU A 312 1.79 -0.17 -20.67
N GLU A 313 2.28 -0.65 -21.80
CA GLU A 313 2.63 -2.07 -21.94
C GLU A 313 3.86 -2.36 -21.09
N GLN A 314 3.65 -2.85 -19.88
CA GLN A 314 4.72 -3.27 -19.00
C GLN A 314 4.81 -4.78 -18.95
N ARG A 315 6.03 -5.30 -19.05
CA ARG A 315 6.28 -6.72 -18.78
C ARG A 315 6.06 -7.02 -17.32
N THR A 316 5.45 -8.16 -17.04
CA THR A 316 5.41 -8.68 -15.68
C THR A 316 6.83 -9.04 -15.27
N ILE A 317 7.35 -8.37 -14.26
CA ILE A 317 8.68 -8.64 -13.72
C ILE A 317 8.53 -9.70 -12.64
N ASP A 318 9.16 -10.83 -12.87
CA ASP A 318 9.27 -11.90 -11.88
C ASP A 318 10.58 -11.70 -11.11
N VAL A 319 10.47 -11.47 -9.81
CA VAL A 319 11.59 -11.30 -8.89
C VAL A 319 11.64 -12.45 -7.91
N ASP A 320 12.83 -12.93 -7.61
CA ASP A 320 13.07 -13.96 -6.60
C ASP A 320 12.97 -13.32 -5.19
N VAL A 321 11.75 -13.31 -4.67
CA VAL A 321 11.43 -12.71 -3.35
C VAL A 321 12.18 -13.41 -2.23
N ASP A 322 12.36 -14.73 -2.32
CA ASP A 322 13.05 -15.52 -1.29
C ASP A 322 14.55 -15.21 -1.27
N ALA A 323 15.17 -15.07 -2.44
CA ALA A 323 16.57 -14.68 -2.56
C ALA A 323 16.81 -13.25 -2.07
N ILE A 324 15.90 -12.31 -2.36
CA ILE A 324 15.96 -10.93 -1.85
C ILE A 324 15.80 -10.95 -0.33
N ALA A 325 14.85 -11.71 0.22
CA ALA A 325 14.65 -11.84 1.66
C ALA A 325 15.91 -12.38 2.35
N ALA A 326 16.49 -13.46 1.82
CA ALA A 326 17.74 -14.04 2.35
C ALA A 326 18.92 -13.05 2.29
N HIS A 327 18.90 -12.09 1.34
CA HIS A 327 19.94 -11.08 1.17
C HIS A 327 19.80 -9.89 2.14
N LEU A 328 18.58 -9.52 2.53
CA LEU A 328 18.30 -8.27 3.29
C LEU A 328 17.95 -8.52 4.77
N THR A 329 17.33 -9.66 5.10
CA THR A 329 16.87 -9.93 6.47
C THR A 329 18.03 -9.98 7.45
N GLY A 330 17.93 -9.22 8.54
CA GLY A 330 18.95 -9.16 9.58
C GLY A 330 20.24 -8.40 9.20
N GLU A 331 20.27 -7.71 8.08
CA GLU A 331 21.42 -6.94 7.59
C GLU A 331 21.33 -5.47 7.99
N ARG A 332 22.49 -4.82 8.08
CA ARG A 332 22.57 -3.36 8.28
C ARG A 332 22.64 -2.69 6.91
N VAL A 333 21.52 -2.12 6.50
CA VAL A 333 21.36 -1.52 5.17
C VAL A 333 21.45 -0.01 5.26
N LEU A 334 22.33 0.57 4.46
CA LEU A 334 22.48 2.02 4.29
C LEU A 334 21.89 2.43 2.94
N VAL A 335 20.96 3.37 2.95
CA VAL A 335 20.42 4.01 1.74
C VAL A 335 20.85 5.47 1.74
N THR A 336 21.64 5.87 0.74
CA THR A 336 22.01 7.27 0.54
C THR A 336 21.12 7.90 -0.53
N GLY A 337 20.79 9.18 -0.37
CA GLY A 337 19.77 9.82 -1.20
C GLY A 337 18.36 9.27 -0.86
N ALA A 338 18.15 8.95 0.43
CA ALA A 338 16.94 8.29 0.91
C ALA A 338 15.68 9.15 0.72
N GLY A 339 15.81 10.48 0.67
CA GLY A 339 14.71 11.40 0.39
C GLY A 339 14.32 11.50 -1.08
N GLY A 340 15.17 11.02 -2.00
CA GLY A 340 14.88 11.02 -3.45
C GLY A 340 13.79 10.01 -3.85
N ALA A 341 13.26 10.14 -5.07
CA ALA A 341 12.19 9.27 -5.60
C ALA A 341 12.51 7.77 -5.50
N ILE A 342 13.70 7.37 -5.96
CA ILE A 342 14.15 5.97 -5.87
C ILE A 342 14.54 5.60 -4.45
N GLY A 343 15.29 6.47 -3.74
CA GLY A 343 15.77 6.19 -2.38
C GLY A 343 14.64 5.97 -1.38
N SER A 344 13.63 6.84 -1.41
CA SER A 344 12.46 6.72 -0.53
C SER A 344 11.69 5.41 -0.78
N ARG A 345 11.48 5.08 -2.04
CA ARG A 345 10.78 3.84 -2.39
C ARG A 345 11.61 2.60 -2.04
N LEU A 346 12.93 2.64 -2.24
CA LEU A 346 13.82 1.58 -1.78
C LEU A 346 13.74 1.37 -0.27
N CYS A 347 13.73 2.44 0.53
CA CYS A 347 13.56 2.34 1.98
C CYS A 347 12.26 1.61 2.33
N HIS A 348 11.14 1.93 1.66
CA HIS A 348 9.87 1.23 1.85
C HIS A 348 9.92 -0.24 1.47
N GLU A 349 10.52 -0.58 0.34
CA GLU A 349 10.62 -1.97 -0.11
C GLU A 349 11.58 -2.77 0.78
N ILE A 350 12.74 -2.22 1.18
CA ILE A 350 13.73 -2.86 2.05
C ILE A 350 13.17 -3.11 3.46
N ALA A 351 12.45 -2.15 4.03
CA ALA A 351 11.85 -2.26 5.36
C ALA A 351 10.92 -3.50 5.51
N ARG A 352 10.38 -4.01 4.42
CA ARG A 352 9.48 -5.19 4.39
C ARG A 352 10.22 -6.50 4.66
N TYR A 353 11.53 -6.52 4.43
CA TYR A 353 12.40 -7.68 4.63
C TYR A 353 13.04 -7.72 6.01
N GLU A 354 12.62 -6.84 6.93
CA GLU A 354 13.07 -6.81 8.33
C GLU A 354 14.59 -6.81 8.48
N PRO A 355 15.32 -5.80 7.91
CA PRO A 355 16.75 -5.66 8.16
C PRO A 355 17.02 -5.40 9.65
N GLU A 356 18.24 -5.70 10.14
CA GLU A 356 18.66 -5.35 11.50
C GLU A 356 18.58 -3.84 11.72
N ARG A 357 19.07 -3.06 10.74
CA ARG A 357 18.95 -1.59 10.71
C ARG A 357 18.73 -1.13 9.26
N LEU A 358 17.87 -0.15 9.08
CA LEU A 358 17.69 0.57 7.81
C LEU A 358 18.06 2.03 8.03
N VAL A 359 19.28 2.40 7.66
CA VAL A 359 19.79 3.75 7.85
C VAL A 359 19.56 4.59 6.61
N MET A 360 18.91 5.72 6.79
CA MET A 360 18.50 6.65 5.74
C MET A 360 19.34 7.92 5.82
N VAL A 361 20.08 8.22 4.74
CA VAL A 361 20.94 9.40 4.65
C VAL A 361 20.49 10.29 3.51
N ASP A 362 20.23 11.55 3.80
CA ASP A 362 20.00 12.59 2.80
C ASP A 362 20.48 13.95 3.33
N ARG A 363 20.68 14.89 2.43
CA ARG A 363 20.96 16.31 2.77
C ARG A 363 19.69 17.17 2.85
N ASP A 364 18.56 16.66 2.42
CA ASP A 364 17.25 17.31 2.45
C ASP A 364 16.45 16.85 3.67
N GLU A 365 16.34 17.74 4.66
CA GLU A 365 15.59 17.52 5.90
C GLU A 365 14.11 17.18 5.62
N THR A 366 13.48 17.92 4.72
CA THR A 366 12.05 17.74 4.41
C THR A 366 11.79 16.39 3.76
N ALA A 367 12.64 16.00 2.83
CA ALA A 367 12.55 14.71 2.17
C ALA A 367 12.77 13.55 3.14
N LEU A 368 13.76 13.63 4.04
CA LEU A 368 13.98 12.63 5.10
C LEU A 368 12.78 12.51 6.03
N HIS A 369 12.21 13.64 6.46
CA HIS A 369 11.01 13.64 7.30
C HIS A 369 9.82 12.93 6.61
N HIS A 370 9.61 13.18 5.31
CA HIS A 370 8.55 12.53 4.56
C HIS A 370 8.73 11.01 4.48
N VAL A 371 9.95 10.53 4.25
CA VAL A 371 10.24 9.09 4.22
C VAL A 371 9.97 8.46 5.58
N GLN A 372 10.46 9.06 6.65
CA GLN A 372 10.24 8.59 8.02
C GLN A 372 8.76 8.50 8.38
N LEU A 373 8.03 9.60 8.14
CA LEU A 373 6.59 9.67 8.39
C LEU A 373 5.82 8.59 7.61
N SER A 374 6.21 8.32 6.37
CA SER A 374 5.55 7.34 5.52
C SER A 374 5.88 5.89 5.92
N LEU A 375 7.06 5.62 6.48
CA LEU A 375 7.46 4.30 6.98
C LEU A 375 6.79 3.95 8.30
N ASP A 376 6.84 4.84 9.28
CA ASP A 376 6.41 4.57 10.65
C ASP A 376 5.00 5.08 10.98
N GLY A 377 4.46 5.98 10.15
CA GLY A 377 3.16 6.61 10.39
C GLY A 377 3.18 7.71 11.45
N GLU A 378 4.33 7.93 12.09
CA GLU A 378 4.59 8.97 13.09
C GLU A 378 5.96 9.61 12.82
N PRO A 379 6.12 10.91 13.07
CA PRO A 379 7.39 11.59 12.86
C PRO A 379 8.38 11.22 13.98
N MET A 380 9.22 10.23 13.75
CA MET A 380 10.29 9.81 14.67
C MET A 380 11.61 10.48 14.29
N LEU A 381 11.68 11.80 14.41
CA LEU A 381 12.85 12.60 13.99
C LEU A 381 14.10 12.38 14.87
N ASP A 382 13.94 11.77 16.03
CA ASP A 382 15.00 11.36 16.95
C ASP A 382 15.52 9.93 16.69
N SER A 383 15.05 9.28 15.61
CA SER A 383 15.55 7.96 15.24
C SER A 383 17.04 8.00 14.90
N PRO A 384 17.87 7.09 15.47
CA PRO A 384 19.28 7.00 15.13
C PRO A 384 19.54 6.47 13.71
N ASP A 385 18.49 6.06 13.01
CA ASP A 385 18.55 5.55 11.64
C ASP A 385 18.23 6.63 10.60
N LEU A 386 17.89 7.84 11.05
CA LEU A 386 17.64 9.01 10.22
C LEU A 386 18.82 9.98 10.31
N ILE A 387 19.60 10.09 9.25
CA ILE A 387 20.85 10.88 9.25
C ILE A 387 20.77 12.00 8.22
N LEU A 388 20.77 13.24 8.71
CA LEU A 388 20.87 14.43 7.90
C LEU A 388 22.35 14.76 7.64
N GLY A 389 22.80 14.70 6.38
CA GLY A 389 24.17 15.02 6.04
C GLY A 389 24.47 15.04 4.54
N ASP A 390 25.52 15.74 4.18
CA ASP A 390 26.01 15.81 2.80
C ASP A 390 27.23 14.90 2.64
N LEU A 391 27.14 13.93 1.73
CA LEU A 391 28.21 12.99 1.41
C LEU A 391 29.51 13.66 0.92
N ARG A 392 29.43 14.92 0.48
CA ARG A 392 30.58 15.71 0.04
C ARG A 392 31.34 16.37 1.19
N SER A 393 30.77 16.35 2.40
CA SER A 393 31.41 16.95 3.57
C SER A 393 32.62 16.12 4.01
N PRO A 394 33.78 16.75 4.23
CA PRO A 394 34.98 16.03 4.62
C PRO A 394 34.78 15.22 5.90
N GLY A 395 35.18 13.95 5.89
CA GLY A 395 35.09 13.04 7.03
C GLY A 395 33.69 12.52 7.36
N PHE A 396 32.64 13.01 6.72
CA PHE A 396 31.26 12.56 6.99
C PHE A 396 31.06 11.07 6.65
N ILE A 397 31.57 10.64 5.51
CA ILE A 397 31.44 9.22 5.08
C ILE A 397 32.18 8.30 6.04
N ASP A 398 33.40 8.66 6.47
CA ASP A 398 34.17 7.83 7.39
C ASP A 398 33.48 7.71 8.76
N ALA A 399 32.98 8.82 9.31
CA ALA A 399 32.20 8.82 10.55
C ALA A 399 30.93 7.97 10.42
N LEU A 400 30.22 8.09 9.30
CA LEU A 400 29.01 7.32 8.99
C LEU A 400 29.29 5.80 8.98
N PHE A 401 30.36 5.37 8.31
CA PHE A 401 30.73 3.96 8.23
C PHE A 401 31.26 3.42 9.55
N GLU A 402 31.98 4.22 10.33
CA GLU A 402 32.47 3.84 11.66
C GLU A 402 31.32 3.60 12.64
N GLU A 403 30.31 4.48 12.63
CA GLU A 403 29.14 4.39 13.51
C GLU A 403 28.19 3.24 13.12
N ILE A 404 27.86 3.13 11.83
CA ILE A 404 26.78 2.24 11.36
C ILE A 404 27.32 0.86 11.01
N ARG A 405 28.54 0.78 10.46
CA ARG A 405 29.14 -0.44 9.91
C ARG A 405 28.17 -1.19 8.99
N PRO A 406 27.71 -0.55 7.91
CA PRO A 406 26.74 -1.16 7.01
C PRO A 406 27.30 -2.44 6.40
N THR A 407 26.43 -3.39 6.13
CA THR A 407 26.78 -4.62 5.37
C THR A 407 26.37 -4.51 3.92
N ILE A 408 25.32 -3.71 3.64
CA ILE A 408 24.80 -3.43 2.32
C ILE A 408 24.59 -1.93 2.16
N VAL A 409 24.99 -1.39 1.00
CA VAL A 409 24.79 0.03 0.65
C VAL A 409 24.05 0.14 -0.66
N PHE A 410 22.93 0.85 -0.65
CA PHE A 410 22.22 1.31 -1.85
C PHE A 410 22.52 2.80 -2.04
N HIS A 411 23.30 3.12 -3.05
CA HIS A 411 23.70 4.49 -3.35
C HIS A 411 22.79 5.11 -4.40
N ALA A 412 21.71 5.77 -3.92
CA ALA A 412 20.76 6.50 -4.75
C ALA A 412 20.97 8.02 -4.75
N ALA A 413 21.91 8.54 -3.94
CA ALA A 413 22.26 9.95 -3.97
C ALA A 413 22.93 10.33 -5.28
N GLY A 414 22.46 11.41 -5.90
CA GLY A 414 23.03 11.93 -7.13
C GLY A 414 22.15 12.99 -7.77
N LEU A 415 22.75 13.83 -8.61
CA LEU A 415 21.99 14.68 -9.52
C LEU A 415 21.45 13.82 -10.68
N SER A 416 20.21 14.08 -11.09
CA SER A 416 19.49 13.31 -12.10
C SER A 416 18.82 14.17 -13.18
N ARG A 417 19.14 15.48 -13.25
CA ARG A 417 18.52 16.39 -14.22
C ARG A 417 19.56 16.85 -15.25
N PRO A 418 19.47 16.38 -16.52
CA PRO A 418 20.46 16.76 -17.55
C PRO A 418 20.64 18.26 -17.68
N ALA A 419 19.56 19.01 -17.84
CA ALA A 419 19.62 20.45 -18.04
C ALA A 419 20.24 21.23 -16.85
N LEU A 420 20.09 20.74 -15.62
CA LEU A 420 20.75 21.32 -14.46
C LEU A 420 22.23 20.91 -14.39
N ALA A 421 22.55 19.67 -14.71
CA ALA A 421 23.92 19.20 -14.76
C ALA A 421 24.74 19.96 -15.83
N GLU A 422 24.17 20.26 -16.99
CA GLU A 422 24.81 21.09 -18.01
C GLU A 422 25.08 22.53 -17.50
N ARG A 423 24.19 23.07 -16.70
CA ARG A 423 24.34 24.41 -16.14
C ARG A 423 25.31 24.46 -14.96
N PHE A 424 25.39 23.37 -14.19
CA PHE A 424 26.20 23.27 -12.97
C PHE A 424 27.07 22.00 -13.01
N PRO A 425 28.04 21.91 -13.93
CA PRO A 425 28.82 20.69 -14.12
C PRO A 425 29.67 20.31 -12.90
N ASP A 426 30.18 21.31 -12.17
CA ASP A 426 30.97 21.09 -10.94
C ASP A 426 30.12 20.37 -9.86
N GLU A 427 28.87 20.79 -9.68
CA GLU A 427 27.96 20.15 -8.74
C GLU A 427 27.64 18.69 -9.16
N ALA A 428 27.47 18.44 -10.46
CA ALA A 428 27.29 17.10 -10.97
C ALA A 428 28.53 16.23 -10.75
N PHE A 429 29.72 16.76 -10.99
CA PHE A 429 30.97 16.05 -10.76
C PHE A 429 31.20 15.75 -9.27
N LEU A 430 31.05 16.74 -8.40
CA LEU A 430 31.24 16.57 -6.95
C LEU A 430 30.24 15.56 -6.36
N THR A 431 29.00 15.61 -6.79
CA THR A 431 27.95 14.74 -6.24
C THR A 431 27.98 13.33 -6.86
N ASN A 432 28.04 13.22 -8.19
CA ASN A 432 27.93 11.93 -8.86
C ASN A 432 29.24 11.16 -8.94
N VAL A 433 30.40 11.87 -8.93
CA VAL A 433 31.70 11.23 -9.10
C VAL A 433 32.48 11.21 -7.79
N VAL A 434 32.74 12.37 -7.19
CA VAL A 434 33.60 12.46 -6.01
C VAL A 434 32.95 11.78 -4.80
N ALA A 435 31.70 12.08 -4.49
CA ALA A 435 31.00 11.46 -3.37
C ALA A 435 30.85 9.94 -3.59
N THR A 436 30.56 9.48 -4.82
CA THR A 436 30.52 8.05 -5.14
C THR A 436 31.87 7.38 -4.96
N ARG A 437 32.97 8.01 -5.39
CA ARG A 437 34.34 7.52 -5.18
C ARG A 437 34.62 7.34 -3.69
N ASP A 438 34.31 8.34 -2.89
CA ASP A 438 34.63 8.33 -1.46
C ASP A 438 33.79 7.29 -0.72
N LEU A 439 32.50 7.12 -1.08
CA LEU A 439 31.67 6.02 -0.60
C LEU A 439 32.23 4.64 -0.97
N LEU A 440 32.67 4.45 -2.22
CA LEU A 440 33.26 3.20 -2.68
C LEU A 440 34.56 2.88 -1.94
N LEU A 441 35.40 3.88 -1.67
CA LEU A 441 36.64 3.70 -0.90
C LEU A 441 36.33 3.30 0.55
N ALA A 442 35.39 3.95 1.22
CA ALA A 442 34.93 3.57 2.53
C ALA A 442 34.32 2.15 2.52
N ALA A 443 33.44 1.86 1.59
CA ALA A 443 32.83 0.55 1.41
C ALA A 443 33.88 -0.57 1.27
N SER A 444 34.93 -0.32 0.52
CA SER A 444 36.05 -1.26 0.35
C SER A 444 36.86 -1.40 1.65
N ALA A 445 37.17 -0.29 2.33
CA ALA A 445 37.96 -0.28 3.58
C ALA A 445 37.25 -1.03 4.72
N TYR A 446 35.93 -0.86 4.82
CA TYR A 446 35.06 -1.55 5.80
C TYR A 446 34.62 -2.95 5.34
N LYS A 447 35.04 -3.39 4.16
CA LYS A 447 34.77 -4.72 3.60
C LYS A 447 33.26 -5.06 3.62
N ILE A 448 32.42 -4.13 3.14
CA ILE A 448 30.98 -4.36 3.07
C ILE A 448 30.67 -5.49 2.07
N ARG A 449 29.59 -6.19 2.32
CA ARG A 449 29.19 -7.33 1.48
C ARG A 449 28.65 -6.92 0.10
N CYS A 450 27.87 -5.85 0.05
CA CYS A 450 27.24 -5.43 -1.20
C CYS A 450 27.15 -3.91 -1.32
N PHE A 451 27.53 -3.37 -2.48
CA PHE A 451 27.39 -1.96 -2.86
C PHE A 451 26.66 -1.86 -4.20
N ILE A 452 25.54 -1.19 -4.21
CA ILE A 452 24.73 -0.97 -5.40
C ILE A 452 24.78 0.52 -5.76
N ASN A 453 25.36 0.85 -6.90
CA ASN A 453 25.40 2.19 -7.46
C ASN A 453 24.25 2.38 -8.45
N MET A 454 23.37 3.35 -8.19
CA MET A 454 22.28 3.68 -9.12
C MET A 454 22.81 4.49 -10.30
N SER A 455 22.59 3.98 -11.50
CA SER A 455 22.99 4.62 -12.74
C SER A 455 21.77 4.88 -13.64
N THR A 456 22.01 5.37 -14.84
CA THR A 456 21.02 5.75 -15.82
C THR A 456 21.38 5.23 -17.19
N ASP A 457 20.42 5.09 -18.09
CA ASP A 457 20.60 4.83 -19.52
C ASP A 457 21.51 5.87 -20.20
N GLU A 458 21.52 7.12 -19.70
CA GLU A 458 22.43 8.15 -20.22
C GLU A 458 23.92 7.79 -20.06
N ALA A 459 24.26 6.90 -19.14
CA ALA A 459 25.62 6.42 -18.95
C ALA A 459 26.08 5.42 -20.04
N ALA A 460 25.18 4.82 -20.80
CA ALA A 460 25.50 3.87 -21.87
C ALA A 460 26.28 4.56 -23.01
N ASP A 461 25.75 5.67 -23.49
CA ASP A 461 26.36 6.48 -24.57
C ASP A 461 26.39 7.95 -24.11
N PRO A 462 27.38 8.35 -23.24
CA PRO A 462 27.31 9.60 -22.51
C PRO A 462 27.53 10.82 -23.40
N MET A 463 26.46 11.60 -23.65
CA MET A 463 26.46 12.83 -24.44
C MET A 463 26.22 14.09 -23.60
N SER A 464 25.86 13.92 -22.31
CA SER A 464 25.56 14.99 -21.37
C SER A 464 26.55 14.97 -20.20
N VAL A 465 26.64 16.08 -19.46
CA VAL A 465 27.39 16.12 -18.20
C VAL A 465 26.85 15.07 -17.21
N LEU A 466 25.53 14.89 -17.16
CA LEU A 466 24.92 13.86 -16.34
C LEU A 466 25.39 12.47 -16.76
N GLY A 467 25.23 12.13 -18.03
CA GLY A 467 25.65 10.83 -18.55
C GLY A 467 27.13 10.56 -18.33
N CYS A 468 28.00 11.54 -18.60
CA CYS A 468 29.45 11.41 -18.35
C CYS A 468 29.74 11.18 -16.86
N SER A 469 29.12 11.93 -15.95
CA SER A 469 29.34 11.79 -14.51
C SER A 469 28.91 10.41 -13.98
N LYS A 470 27.77 9.92 -14.46
CA LYS A 470 27.26 8.58 -14.11
C LYS A 470 28.13 7.45 -14.72
N ARG A 471 28.60 7.62 -15.97
CA ARG A 471 29.54 6.65 -16.59
C ARG A 471 30.84 6.57 -15.80
N VAL A 472 31.39 7.68 -15.33
CA VAL A 472 32.58 7.68 -14.47
C VAL A 472 32.30 6.94 -13.16
N ALA A 473 31.16 7.18 -12.52
CA ALA A 473 30.76 6.47 -11.30
C ALA A 473 30.64 4.94 -11.53
N GLU A 474 30.07 4.49 -12.66
CA GLU A 474 30.04 3.07 -13.05
C GLU A 474 31.46 2.50 -13.20
N ARG A 475 32.34 3.19 -13.92
CA ARG A 475 33.72 2.74 -14.12
C ARG A 475 34.50 2.65 -12.80
N LEU A 476 34.28 3.57 -11.86
CA LEU A 476 34.85 3.50 -10.52
C LEU A 476 34.33 2.29 -9.75
N THR A 477 32.99 2.05 -9.79
CA THR A 477 32.36 0.88 -9.16
C THR A 477 32.93 -0.42 -9.73
N SER A 478 33.01 -0.53 -11.06
CA SER A 478 33.56 -1.71 -11.74
C SER A 478 35.04 -1.91 -11.45
N ALA A 479 35.84 -0.85 -11.49
CA ALA A 479 37.28 -0.93 -11.24
C ALA A 479 37.59 -1.40 -9.82
N LEU A 480 36.83 -0.92 -8.83
CA LEU A 480 37.00 -1.33 -7.45
C LEU A 480 36.42 -2.73 -7.22
N GLY A 481 35.25 -3.02 -7.76
CA GLY A 481 34.61 -4.33 -7.64
C GLY A 481 35.46 -5.47 -8.15
N ARG A 482 36.17 -5.30 -9.27
CA ARG A 482 37.10 -6.31 -9.84
C ARG A 482 38.35 -6.58 -9.00
N ARG A 483 38.64 -5.71 -8.03
CA ARG A 483 39.79 -5.88 -7.13
C ARG A 483 39.43 -6.59 -5.84
N LEU A 484 38.15 -6.74 -5.56
CA LEU A 484 37.63 -7.38 -4.37
C LEU A 484 37.45 -8.89 -4.59
N ASP A 485 37.41 -9.65 -3.52
CA ASP A 485 37.14 -11.09 -3.58
C ASP A 485 35.64 -11.35 -3.87
N GLU A 486 35.29 -12.60 -4.22
CA GLU A 486 33.92 -13.00 -4.58
C GLU A 486 32.87 -12.82 -3.46
N ARG A 487 33.30 -12.56 -2.23
CA ARG A 487 32.41 -12.28 -1.07
C ARG A 487 31.84 -10.88 -1.11
N HIS A 488 32.49 -10.00 -1.85
CA HIS A 488 32.08 -8.60 -1.99
C HIS A 488 31.48 -8.37 -3.36
N ARG A 489 30.34 -7.70 -3.38
CA ARG A 489 29.56 -7.46 -4.60
C ARG A 489 29.36 -5.97 -4.80
N PHE A 490 30.12 -5.39 -5.72
CA PHE A 490 30.02 -3.98 -6.09
C PHE A 490 29.52 -3.90 -7.53
N VAL A 491 28.27 -3.44 -7.70
CA VAL A 491 27.59 -3.41 -9.00
C VAL A 491 26.97 -2.05 -9.26
N SER A 492 26.88 -1.67 -10.52
CA SER A 492 26.06 -0.56 -10.98
C SER A 492 24.79 -1.08 -11.62
N VAL A 493 23.67 -0.35 -11.48
CA VAL A 493 22.38 -0.71 -12.06
C VAL A 493 21.89 0.44 -12.91
N ARG A 494 21.72 0.19 -14.22
CA ARG A 494 21.18 1.15 -15.20
C ARG A 494 19.71 0.94 -15.39
N PHE A 495 18.98 2.02 -15.41
CA PHE A 495 17.58 2.08 -15.83
C PHE A 495 17.29 3.45 -16.41
N GLY A 496 16.29 3.53 -17.28
CA GLY A 496 15.81 4.78 -17.87
C GLY A 496 14.87 5.55 -16.94
N ASP A 497 14.03 6.37 -17.51
CA ASP A 497 13.11 7.20 -16.75
C ASP A 497 12.13 6.37 -15.93
N VAL A 498 12.01 6.73 -14.66
CA VAL A 498 11.05 6.15 -13.75
C VAL A 498 9.79 7.02 -13.72
N LEU A 499 8.65 6.41 -14.00
CA LEU A 499 7.35 7.06 -13.89
C LEU A 499 6.94 7.16 -12.42
N ASP A 500 7.46 8.18 -11.78
CA ASP A 500 7.13 8.51 -10.40
C ASP A 500 5.97 9.52 -10.39
N PRO A 501 4.83 9.21 -9.74
CA PRO A 501 3.72 10.16 -9.59
C PRO A 501 4.14 11.49 -8.97
N ASP A 502 5.12 11.45 -8.07
CA ASP A 502 5.70 12.62 -7.42
C ASP A 502 6.91 13.18 -8.18
N GLY A 503 7.25 12.58 -9.31
CA GLY A 503 8.34 13.00 -10.18
C GLY A 503 8.01 14.29 -10.95
N PRO A 504 9.01 15.12 -11.27
CA PRO A 504 8.77 16.45 -11.82
C PRO A 504 8.12 16.45 -13.20
N MET A 505 8.32 15.40 -14.01
CA MET A 505 7.63 15.30 -15.30
C MET A 505 6.12 15.17 -15.10
N LEU A 506 5.69 14.20 -14.30
CA LEU A 506 4.26 13.95 -14.04
C LEU A 506 3.64 15.08 -13.21
N GLN A 507 4.38 15.67 -12.26
CA GLN A 507 3.93 16.86 -11.52
C GLN A 507 3.73 18.07 -12.43
N ALA A 508 4.61 18.28 -13.42
CA ALA A 508 4.44 19.37 -14.39
C ALA A 508 3.17 19.17 -15.24
N LEU A 509 2.97 17.95 -15.75
CA LEU A 509 1.76 17.60 -16.49
C LEU A 509 0.50 17.75 -15.62
N ALA A 510 0.53 17.28 -14.38
CA ALA A 510 -0.59 17.42 -13.43
C ALA A 510 -0.89 18.91 -13.14
N SER A 511 0.14 19.72 -12.91
CA SER A 511 -0.02 21.16 -12.68
C SER A 511 -0.65 21.86 -13.87
N GLN A 512 -0.22 21.54 -15.09
CA GLN A 512 -0.76 22.09 -16.32
C GLN A 512 -2.23 21.68 -16.52
N LEU A 513 -2.57 20.41 -16.32
CA LEU A 513 -3.95 19.93 -16.39
C LEU A 513 -4.87 20.64 -15.37
N ASN A 514 -4.42 20.76 -14.12
CA ASN A 514 -5.19 21.40 -13.05
C ASN A 514 -5.43 22.90 -13.31
N GLN A 515 -4.53 23.54 -14.07
CA GLN A 515 -4.66 24.95 -14.47
C GLN A 515 -5.41 25.13 -15.80
N GLY A 516 -5.82 24.04 -16.45
CA GLY A 516 -6.45 24.08 -17.78
C GLY A 516 -5.48 24.54 -18.89
N LEU A 517 -4.17 24.40 -18.65
CA LEU A 517 -3.13 24.73 -19.62
C LEU A 517 -2.82 23.52 -20.51
N PRO A 518 -2.32 23.75 -21.75
CA PRO A 518 -1.80 22.66 -22.55
C PRO A 518 -0.64 21.94 -21.85
N MET A 519 -0.60 20.63 -21.96
CA MET A 519 0.53 19.84 -21.48
C MET A 519 1.73 20.04 -22.39
N THR A 520 2.91 20.28 -21.82
CA THR A 520 4.13 20.52 -22.59
C THR A 520 5.05 19.33 -22.57
N ILE A 521 5.51 18.92 -23.75
CA ILE A 521 6.56 17.89 -23.94
C ILE A 521 7.74 18.50 -24.71
N ALA A 522 8.93 17.90 -24.61
CA ALA A 522 10.13 18.43 -25.27
C ALA A 522 10.05 18.31 -26.80
N ASP A 523 9.86 17.10 -27.31
CA ASP A 523 9.76 16.79 -28.75
C ASP A 523 8.92 15.51 -28.93
N PRO A 524 8.05 15.42 -29.94
CA PRO A 524 7.21 14.24 -30.18
C PRO A 524 8.01 12.98 -30.59
N ARG A 525 9.26 13.15 -31.03
CA ARG A 525 10.15 12.04 -31.39
C ARG A 525 10.89 11.44 -30.20
N VAL A 526 10.78 12.08 -29.03
CA VAL A 526 11.43 11.58 -27.81
C VAL A 526 10.70 10.33 -27.35
N ARG A 527 11.47 9.26 -27.17
CA ARG A 527 11.00 7.98 -26.65
C ARG A 527 11.73 7.68 -25.34
N HIS A 528 10.97 7.33 -24.33
CA HIS A 528 11.48 6.97 -23.01
C HIS A 528 11.12 5.53 -22.64
N PHE A 529 12.08 4.84 -22.04
CA PHE A 529 11.77 3.62 -21.32
C PHE A 529 11.00 3.99 -20.05
N ALA A 530 9.81 3.45 -19.90
CA ALA A 530 8.91 3.76 -18.81
C ALA A 530 8.76 2.57 -17.86
N ILE A 531 9.18 2.73 -16.61
CA ILE A 531 9.02 1.74 -15.56
C ILE A 531 8.43 2.40 -14.31
N SER A 532 7.61 1.67 -13.54
CA SER A 532 7.15 2.20 -12.26
C SER A 532 8.27 2.20 -11.22
N THR A 533 8.20 3.14 -10.26
CA THR A 533 9.16 3.21 -9.17
C THR A 533 9.25 1.90 -8.38
N ASP A 534 8.10 1.24 -8.17
CA ASP A 534 8.03 -0.06 -7.50
C ASP A 534 8.80 -1.16 -8.24
N GLN A 535 8.61 -1.23 -9.56
CA GLN A 535 9.29 -2.21 -10.39
C GLN A 535 10.80 -1.93 -10.44
N ALA A 536 11.20 -0.67 -10.60
CA ALA A 536 12.60 -0.28 -10.59
C ALA A 536 13.29 -0.70 -9.29
N CYS A 537 12.68 -0.42 -8.13
CA CYS A 537 13.24 -0.79 -6.83
C CYS A 537 13.37 -2.30 -6.65
N ARG A 538 12.40 -3.10 -7.09
CA ARG A 538 12.47 -4.56 -7.02
C ARG A 538 13.57 -5.12 -7.91
N LEU A 539 13.70 -4.60 -9.13
CA LEU A 539 14.78 -5.00 -10.03
C LEU A 539 16.15 -4.61 -9.47
N VAL A 540 16.27 -3.45 -8.84
CA VAL A 540 17.51 -3.04 -8.16
C VAL A 540 17.86 -3.99 -7.02
N MET A 541 16.88 -4.41 -6.20
CA MET A 541 17.12 -5.41 -5.14
C MET A 541 17.48 -6.77 -5.74
N GLN A 542 16.84 -7.17 -6.83
CA GLN A 542 17.19 -8.39 -7.57
C GLN A 542 18.61 -8.33 -8.13
N ALA A 543 19.02 -7.19 -8.67
CA ALA A 543 20.38 -6.95 -9.14
C ALA A 543 21.43 -7.08 -8.02
N ALA A 544 21.08 -6.65 -6.80
CA ALA A 544 21.93 -6.84 -5.63
C ALA A 544 22.17 -8.32 -5.29
N VAL A 545 21.23 -9.20 -5.63
CA VAL A 545 21.34 -10.64 -5.42
C VAL A 545 22.09 -11.33 -6.56
N MET A 546 21.81 -10.96 -7.81
CA MET A 546 22.29 -11.66 -9.01
C MET A 546 23.63 -11.17 -9.56
N GLY A 547 23.95 -9.87 -9.39
CA GLY A 547 25.10 -9.22 -9.99
C GLY A 547 26.44 -9.79 -9.51
N ARG A 548 27.43 -9.80 -10.38
CA ARG A 548 28.83 -10.10 -10.04
C ARG A 548 29.58 -8.81 -9.80
N SER A 549 30.57 -8.87 -8.94
CA SER A 549 31.36 -7.67 -8.62
C SER A 549 32.04 -7.09 -9.86
N GLY A 550 31.79 -5.81 -10.10
CA GLY A 550 32.30 -5.10 -11.28
C GLY A 550 31.31 -5.03 -12.46
N ASP A 551 30.14 -5.65 -12.35
CA ASP A 551 29.10 -5.59 -13.41
C ASP A 551 28.39 -4.23 -13.43
N ALA A 552 28.01 -3.79 -14.63
CA ALA A 552 26.98 -2.78 -14.85
C ALA A 552 25.74 -3.49 -15.40
N LEU A 553 24.76 -3.73 -14.54
CA LEU A 553 23.53 -4.43 -14.89
C LEU A 553 22.53 -3.46 -15.51
N VAL A 554 21.80 -3.92 -16.49
CA VAL A 554 20.76 -3.16 -17.18
C VAL A 554 19.41 -3.79 -16.86
N LEU A 555 18.46 -2.98 -16.40
CA LEU A 555 17.11 -3.45 -16.12
C LEU A 555 16.34 -3.66 -17.44
N ASP A 556 15.63 -4.78 -17.57
CA ASP A 556 14.70 -4.99 -18.69
C ASP A 556 13.45 -4.11 -18.48
N MET A 557 13.41 -3.00 -19.19
CA MET A 557 12.33 -2.01 -19.10
C MET A 557 11.26 -2.17 -20.18
N GLY A 558 11.37 -3.20 -21.01
CA GLY A 558 10.47 -3.40 -22.14
C GLY A 558 10.75 -2.49 -23.33
N GLU A 559 9.68 -2.09 -24.05
CA GLU A 559 9.79 -1.20 -25.20
C GLU A 559 9.68 0.27 -24.79
N PRO A 560 10.43 1.18 -25.43
CA PRO A 560 10.31 2.61 -25.15
C PRO A 560 9.00 3.19 -25.71
N HIS A 561 8.39 4.08 -24.96
CA HIS A 561 7.12 4.75 -25.28
C HIS A 561 7.35 6.18 -25.79
N ASP A 562 6.50 6.63 -26.71
CA ASP A 562 6.52 8.02 -27.18
C ASP A 562 6.07 8.95 -26.05
N LEU A 563 6.79 10.05 -25.83
CA LEU A 563 6.49 11.01 -24.77
C LEU A 563 5.08 11.63 -24.92
N GLU A 564 4.63 11.83 -26.17
CA GLU A 564 3.28 12.30 -26.46
C GLU A 564 2.22 11.27 -26.02
N GLU A 565 2.48 9.99 -26.24
CA GLU A 565 1.60 8.90 -25.79
C GLU A 565 1.51 8.87 -24.27
N ILE A 566 2.65 8.99 -23.57
CA ILE A 566 2.70 9.06 -22.11
C ILE A 566 1.85 10.24 -21.62
N ALA A 567 2.01 11.45 -22.20
CA ALA A 567 1.25 12.62 -21.81
C ALA A 567 -0.26 12.45 -22.04
N ARG A 568 -0.67 11.90 -23.18
CA ARG A 568 -2.09 11.63 -23.50
C ARG A 568 -2.72 10.61 -22.55
N ARG A 569 -2.00 9.54 -22.22
CA ARG A 569 -2.46 8.54 -21.26
C ARG A 569 -2.52 9.09 -19.85
N PHE A 570 -1.57 9.96 -19.50
CA PHE A 570 -1.61 10.68 -18.22
C PHE A 570 -2.85 11.55 -18.10
N ALA A 571 -3.19 12.31 -19.15
CA ALA A 571 -4.41 13.11 -19.19
C ALA A 571 -5.67 12.26 -19.03
N LEU A 572 -5.71 11.10 -19.68
CA LEU A 572 -6.82 10.16 -19.57
C LEU A 572 -7.01 9.64 -18.12
N VAL A 573 -5.91 9.29 -17.44
CA VAL A 573 -5.95 8.88 -16.01
C VAL A 573 -6.51 9.98 -15.12
N HIS A 574 -6.27 11.26 -15.49
CA HIS A 574 -6.74 12.43 -14.73
C HIS A 574 -8.11 12.95 -15.18
N GLY A 575 -8.87 12.19 -16.00
CA GLY A 575 -10.20 12.58 -16.47
C GLY A 575 -10.21 13.76 -17.45
N CYS A 576 -9.11 13.98 -18.15
CA CYS A 576 -8.94 15.06 -19.14
C CYS A 576 -8.55 14.49 -20.53
N PRO A 577 -9.36 13.60 -21.14
CA PRO A 577 -8.98 12.88 -22.36
C PRO A 577 -8.73 13.78 -23.58
N ASP A 578 -9.29 14.98 -23.57
CA ASP A 578 -9.19 15.97 -24.65
C ASP A 578 -8.11 17.03 -24.39
N ALA A 579 -7.24 16.84 -23.40
CA ALA A 579 -6.17 17.80 -23.09
C ALA A 579 -5.18 17.93 -24.24
N HIS A 580 -4.86 19.18 -24.60
CA HIS A 580 -3.92 19.47 -25.67
C HIS A 580 -2.48 19.24 -25.23
N VAL A 581 -1.69 18.60 -26.11
CA VAL A 581 -0.25 18.42 -25.94
C VAL A 581 0.47 19.38 -26.89
N VAL A 582 1.42 20.16 -26.37
CA VAL A 582 2.21 21.13 -27.12
C VAL A 582 3.69 20.80 -26.97
N CYS A 583 4.41 20.79 -28.11
CA CYS A 583 5.84 20.58 -28.12
C CYS A 583 6.60 21.86 -27.81
N THR A 584 7.60 21.77 -26.97
CA THR A 584 8.55 22.84 -26.66
C THR A 584 9.87 22.61 -27.40
N ARG A 585 11.00 22.85 -26.78
CA ARG A 585 12.33 22.56 -27.34
C ARG A 585 13.04 21.55 -26.46
N ILE A 586 13.84 20.70 -27.10
CA ILE A 586 14.80 19.87 -26.40
C ILE A 586 15.79 20.79 -25.69
N ARG A 587 16.02 20.54 -24.42
CA ARG A 587 16.97 21.31 -23.60
C ARG A 587 18.39 20.77 -23.78
N PRO A 588 19.42 21.60 -23.48
CA PRO A 588 20.78 21.11 -23.44
C PRO A 588 20.90 19.87 -22.53
N GLY A 589 21.56 18.83 -23.01
CA GLY A 589 21.74 17.57 -22.29
C GLY A 589 20.59 16.56 -22.46
N GLU A 590 19.41 16.96 -22.95
CA GLU A 590 18.31 16.03 -23.24
C GLU A 590 18.51 15.32 -24.57
N ARG A 591 18.03 14.06 -24.68
CA ARG A 591 18.13 13.21 -25.85
C ARG A 591 16.79 12.97 -26.50
N THR A 592 16.83 12.59 -27.78
CA THR A 592 15.64 12.12 -28.52
C THR A 592 15.45 10.60 -28.43
N THR A 593 16.50 9.86 -28.12
CA THR A 593 16.48 8.38 -28.06
C THR A 593 17.32 7.91 -26.89
N GLU A 594 16.75 7.12 -26.04
CA GLU A 594 17.42 6.45 -24.93
C GLU A 594 18.08 5.16 -25.41
N ARG A 595 19.25 4.83 -24.85
CA ARG A 595 19.98 3.59 -25.10
C ARG A 595 20.39 3.00 -23.76
N LEU A 596 20.04 1.76 -23.54
CA LEU A 596 20.38 1.03 -22.31
C LEU A 596 21.80 0.40 -22.39
N LEU A 597 22.26 0.10 -23.60
CA LEU A 597 23.56 -0.53 -23.86
C LEU A 597 24.39 0.35 -24.79
N ASP A 598 25.69 0.34 -24.57
CA ASP A 598 26.69 0.91 -25.48
C ASP A 598 26.91 -0.05 -26.66
N ALA A 599 27.44 0.48 -27.76
CA ALA A 599 27.76 -0.34 -28.95
C ALA A 599 28.84 -1.39 -28.68
N GLU A 600 29.65 -1.23 -27.64
CA GLU A 600 30.71 -2.14 -27.22
C GLU A 600 30.32 -3.09 -26.08
N GLU A 601 29.15 -2.93 -25.48
CA GLU A 601 28.58 -3.76 -24.40
C GLU A 601 27.64 -4.83 -24.96
#